data_39889cef41648a26eb6e710295ef72fa
#
_entry.id   39889cef41648a26eb6e710295ef72fa
#
_cell.length_a   1.000
_cell.length_b   1.000
_cell.length_c   1.000
_cell.angle_alpha   90.00
_cell.angle_beta   90.00
_cell.angle_gamma   90.00
#
_symmetry.space_group_name_H-M   'P 1'
#
loop_
_entity.id
_entity.type
_entity.pdbx_description
1 polymer ?
#
loop_
_entity_poly.entity_id
_entity_poly.type
_entity_poly.pdbx_seq_one_letter_code
_entity_poly.pdbx_strand_id
1 'polypeptide(L)'
;LFLEDLQKEFDSIRAIQVKRTRDKKLEEFQNKLASLTFFDPACGSGNFLTETYLSLRRLENEVIREKVGGQMTLVEVNNPIRVSIQQFYGIEINDFAVTVAKTALWIAESQMLEETKNIVYGFNDDFLPLKTYVNITEGNALRIDWNDVIPAEKLSFIMGNPPFVGARWM
;
A
#
# COMPACT_ATOMS: atom_id res chain seq x y z
N LEU A 1 -11.51 10.14 1.63
CA LEU A 1 -10.77 11.22 2.30
C LEU A 1 -9.31 11.25 1.85
N PHE A 2 -8.34 10.60 2.53
CA PHE A 2 -6.92 10.72 2.12
C PHE A 2 -6.64 10.21 0.69
N LEU A 3 -7.31 9.15 0.22
CA LEU A 3 -7.17 8.66 -1.16
C LEU A 3 -7.69 9.67 -2.19
N GLU A 4 -8.77 10.37 -1.89
CA GLU A 4 -9.28 11.45 -2.75
C GLU A 4 -8.28 12.62 -2.87
N ASP A 5 -7.59 12.95 -1.78
CA ASP A 5 -6.59 14.01 -1.78
C ASP A 5 -5.35 13.60 -2.59
N LEU A 6 -4.92 12.32 -2.49
CA LEU A 6 -3.87 11.77 -3.33
C LEU A 6 -4.28 11.76 -4.81
N GLN A 7 -5.52 11.41 -5.13
CA GLN A 7 -6.02 11.44 -6.50
C GLN A 7 -6.02 12.86 -7.08
N LYS A 8 -6.50 13.85 -6.31
CA LYS A 8 -6.48 15.27 -6.74
C LYS A 8 -5.05 15.77 -6.98
N GLU A 9 -4.12 15.39 -6.11
CA GLU A 9 -2.70 15.72 -6.28
C GLU A 9 -2.15 15.11 -7.56
N PHE A 10 -2.42 13.83 -7.82
CA PHE A 10 -2.02 13.16 -9.05
C PHE A 10 -2.61 13.83 -10.30
N ASP A 11 -3.91 14.16 -10.27
CA ASP A 11 -4.56 14.84 -11.38
C ASP A 11 -3.94 16.22 -11.66
N SER A 12 -3.54 16.95 -10.62
CA SER A 12 -2.82 18.22 -10.76
C SER A 12 -1.44 18.04 -11.41
N ILE A 13 -0.74 16.96 -11.09
CA ILE A 13 0.56 16.64 -11.69
C ILE A 13 0.41 16.28 -13.18
N ARG A 14 -0.61 15.49 -13.54
CA ARG A 14 -0.91 15.14 -14.93
C ARG A 14 -1.20 16.36 -15.80
N ALA A 15 -1.79 17.41 -15.24
CA ALA A 15 -2.09 18.65 -15.94
C ALA A 15 -0.86 19.49 -16.30
N ILE A 16 0.32 19.19 -15.76
CA ILE A 16 1.55 19.92 -16.02
C ILE A 16 2.00 19.70 -17.47
N GLN A 17 2.08 20.79 -18.25
CA GLN A 17 2.43 20.74 -19.67
C GLN A 17 3.91 20.45 -19.91
N VAL A 18 4.80 20.96 -19.06
CA VAL A 18 6.25 20.80 -19.21
C VAL A 18 6.66 19.40 -18.77
N LYS A 19 7.01 18.55 -19.75
CA LYS A 19 7.33 17.13 -19.54
C LYS A 19 8.35 16.92 -18.41
N ARG A 20 9.48 17.62 -18.45
CA ARG A 20 10.55 17.45 -17.44
C ARG A 20 10.06 17.77 -16.01
N THR A 21 9.21 18.77 -15.85
CA THR A 21 8.63 19.14 -14.55
C THR A 21 7.63 18.08 -14.09
N ARG A 22 6.79 17.62 -15.02
CA ARG A 22 5.81 16.56 -14.76
C ARG A 22 6.51 15.26 -14.34
N ASP A 23 7.51 14.82 -15.07
CA ASP A 23 8.24 13.57 -14.77
C ASP A 23 8.90 13.64 -13.39
N LYS A 24 9.50 14.78 -13.03
CA LYS A 24 10.04 15.00 -11.69
C LYS A 24 8.95 14.92 -10.61
N LYS A 25 7.80 15.54 -10.85
CA LYS A 25 6.67 15.53 -9.91
C LYS A 25 6.04 14.14 -9.77
N LEU A 26 5.96 13.36 -10.84
CA LEU A 26 5.53 11.96 -10.79
C LEU A 26 6.48 11.10 -9.94
N GLU A 27 7.78 11.34 -10.07
CA GLU A 27 8.80 10.66 -9.25
C GLU A 27 8.67 11.01 -7.76
N GLU A 28 8.53 12.31 -7.43
CA GLU A 28 8.30 12.79 -6.07
C GLU A 28 7.00 12.20 -5.49
N PHE A 29 5.93 12.16 -6.28
CA PHE A 29 4.64 11.62 -5.87
C PHE A 29 4.69 10.11 -5.62
N GLN A 30 5.36 9.35 -6.49
CA GLN A 30 5.54 7.91 -6.28
C GLN A 30 6.36 7.62 -5.01
N ASN A 31 7.39 8.41 -4.72
CA ASN A 31 8.14 8.32 -3.46
C ASN A 31 7.25 8.64 -2.26
N LYS A 32 6.37 9.63 -2.38
CA LYS A 32 5.38 9.94 -1.35
C LYS A 32 4.47 8.75 -1.08
N LEU A 33 3.90 8.11 -2.11
CA LEU A 33 3.06 6.91 -1.93
C LEU A 33 3.82 5.79 -1.20
N ALA A 34 5.08 5.57 -1.56
CA ALA A 34 5.94 4.56 -0.94
C ALA A 34 6.35 4.88 0.51
N SER A 35 6.25 6.13 0.94
CA SER A 35 6.58 6.55 2.31
C SER A 35 5.42 6.48 3.29
N LEU A 36 4.19 6.34 2.81
CA LEU A 36 3.01 6.27 3.66
C LEU A 36 2.95 4.94 4.41
N THR A 37 2.52 4.99 5.66
CA THR A 37 2.34 3.81 6.51
C THR A 37 0.95 3.81 7.12
N PHE A 38 0.38 2.62 7.24
CA PHE A 38 -1.00 2.39 7.65
C PHE A 38 -1.03 1.38 8.79
N PHE A 39 -1.83 1.67 9.81
CA PHE A 39 -1.96 0.81 10.96
C PHE A 39 -3.43 0.60 11.32
N ASP A 40 -3.83 -0.65 11.47
CA ASP A 40 -5.14 -1.07 11.97
C ASP A 40 -4.97 -1.88 13.26
N PRO A 41 -5.31 -1.32 14.43
CA PRO A 41 -5.13 -1.99 15.72
C PRO A 41 -6.14 -3.10 16.00
N ALA A 42 -7.12 -3.32 15.13
CA ALA A 42 -8.11 -4.40 15.22
C ALA A 42 -8.46 -4.91 13.81
N CYS A 43 -7.42 -5.36 13.08
CA CYS A 43 -7.50 -5.52 11.63
C CYS A 43 -8.39 -6.69 11.17
N GLY A 44 -8.77 -7.62 12.06
CA GLY A 44 -9.56 -8.79 11.67
C GLY A 44 -8.89 -9.57 10.54
N SER A 45 -9.64 -9.84 9.49
CA SER A 45 -9.15 -10.46 8.25
C SER A 45 -8.34 -9.53 7.34
N GLY A 46 -8.04 -8.31 7.77
CA GLY A 46 -7.21 -7.36 7.04
C GLY A 46 -7.92 -6.61 5.91
N ASN A 47 -9.24 -6.56 5.88
CA ASN A 47 -10.00 -5.97 4.77
C ASN A 47 -9.63 -4.50 4.51
N PHE A 48 -9.55 -3.66 5.57
CA PHE A 48 -9.18 -2.24 5.41
C PHE A 48 -7.76 -2.07 4.89
N LEU A 49 -6.82 -2.88 5.42
CA LEU A 49 -5.42 -2.86 4.98
C LEU A 49 -5.30 -3.28 3.51
N THR A 50 -5.98 -4.36 3.14
CA THR A 50 -5.97 -4.92 1.77
C THR A 50 -6.57 -3.94 0.77
N GLU A 51 -7.75 -3.37 1.05
CA GLU A 51 -8.39 -2.40 0.15
C GLU A 51 -7.57 -1.10 0.01
N THR A 52 -6.93 -0.66 1.10
CA THR A 52 -6.04 0.50 1.06
C THR A 52 -4.80 0.21 0.22
N TYR A 53 -4.20 -0.96 0.38
CA TYR A 53 -3.08 -1.40 -0.45
C TYR A 53 -3.46 -1.44 -1.94
N LEU A 54 -4.57 -2.09 -2.29
CA LEU A 54 -5.05 -2.16 -3.67
C LEU A 54 -5.27 -0.76 -4.27
N SER A 55 -5.87 0.14 -3.50
CA SER A 55 -6.12 1.51 -3.94
C SER A 55 -4.84 2.29 -4.21
N LEU A 56 -3.84 2.18 -3.31
CA LEU A 56 -2.53 2.82 -3.50
C LEU A 56 -1.77 2.23 -4.69
N ARG A 57 -1.81 0.92 -4.86
CA ARG A 57 -1.16 0.25 -5.98
C ARG A 57 -1.79 0.61 -7.33
N ARG A 58 -3.12 0.73 -7.39
CA ARG A 58 -3.79 1.22 -8.61
C ARG A 58 -3.35 2.64 -8.94
N LEU A 59 -3.28 3.52 -7.94
CA LEU A 59 -2.80 4.88 -8.14
C LEU A 59 -1.32 4.90 -8.58
N GLU A 60 -0.47 4.06 -7.98
CA GLU A 60 0.92 3.91 -8.42
C GLU A 60 1.01 3.37 -9.85
N ASN A 61 0.15 2.43 -10.24
CA ASN A 61 0.09 1.92 -11.60
C ASN A 61 -0.29 3.01 -12.62
N GLU A 62 -1.14 3.97 -12.24
CA GLU A 62 -1.41 5.15 -13.07
C GLU A 62 -0.19 6.05 -13.19
N VAL A 63 0.56 6.27 -12.11
CA VAL A 63 1.84 7.00 -12.15
C VAL A 63 2.83 6.31 -13.09
N ILE A 64 2.94 5.00 -13.00
CA ILE A 64 3.83 4.20 -13.87
C ILE A 64 3.42 4.35 -15.35
N ARG A 65 2.12 4.29 -15.68
CA ARG A 65 1.62 4.53 -17.05
C ARG A 65 2.02 5.89 -17.58
N GLU A 66 1.86 6.94 -16.78
CA GLU A 66 2.26 8.31 -17.17
C GLU A 66 3.78 8.42 -17.39
N LYS A 67 4.59 7.77 -16.57
CA LYS A 67 6.06 7.76 -16.68
C LYS A 67 6.54 7.00 -17.93
N VAL A 68 5.91 5.87 -18.23
CA VAL A 68 6.23 5.08 -19.44
C VAL A 68 5.78 5.79 -20.71
N GLY A 69 4.75 6.64 -20.65
CA GLY A 69 4.39 7.67 -21.65
C GLY A 69 4.22 7.18 -23.07
N GLY A 70 3.76 5.94 -23.28
CA GLY A 70 3.52 5.41 -24.62
C GLY A 70 4.77 5.20 -25.48
N GLN A 71 5.95 5.48 -25.00
CA GLN A 71 7.22 5.09 -25.60
C GLN A 71 7.74 3.88 -24.84
N MET A 72 7.67 2.71 -25.47
CA MET A 72 8.40 1.52 -25.07
C MET A 72 9.91 1.80 -25.22
N THR A 73 10.47 2.56 -24.30
CA THR A 73 11.91 2.55 -24.13
C THR A 73 12.23 1.26 -23.40
N LEU A 74 13.06 0.44 -24.05
CA LEU A 74 13.84 -0.64 -23.44
C LEU A 74 14.81 -0.01 -22.42
N VAL A 75 14.29 0.71 -21.45
CA VAL A 75 15.06 1.10 -20.29
C VAL A 75 15.12 -0.14 -19.43
N GLU A 76 16.29 -0.52 -18.98
CA GLU A 76 16.51 -1.41 -17.86
C GLU A 76 15.71 -0.85 -16.69
N VAL A 77 14.44 -1.21 -16.62
CA VAL A 77 13.54 -0.75 -15.56
C VAL A 77 13.87 -1.60 -14.36
N ASN A 78 14.76 -1.09 -13.52
CA ASN A 78 14.77 -1.49 -12.12
C ASN A 78 13.32 -1.45 -11.64
N ASN A 79 12.92 -2.43 -10.83
CA ASN A 79 11.55 -2.60 -10.34
C ASN A 79 10.76 -1.26 -10.27
N PRO A 80 9.73 -1.07 -11.11
CA PRO A 80 8.98 0.19 -11.15
C PRO A 80 8.07 0.36 -9.95
N ILE A 81 7.87 -0.70 -9.17
CA ILE A 81 6.97 -0.78 -8.02
C ILE A 81 7.70 -0.30 -6.77
N ARG A 82 7.11 0.62 -6.03
CA ARG A 82 7.63 1.15 -4.76
C ARG A 82 6.68 0.95 -3.59
N VAL A 83 5.38 0.94 -3.84
CA VAL A 83 4.37 0.65 -2.83
C VAL A 83 4.40 -0.84 -2.51
N SER A 84 4.55 -1.17 -1.23
CA SER A 84 4.74 -2.53 -0.72
C SER A 84 3.75 -2.83 0.41
N ILE A 85 3.40 -4.11 0.56
CA ILE A 85 2.61 -4.59 1.72
C ILE A 85 3.33 -4.36 3.05
N GLN A 86 4.63 -4.10 3.07
CA GLN A 86 5.40 -3.75 4.27
C GLN A 86 4.98 -2.42 4.91
N GLN A 87 4.26 -1.56 4.19
CA GLN A 87 3.73 -0.29 4.68
C GLN A 87 2.47 -0.47 5.56
N PHE A 88 1.95 -1.71 5.65
CA PHE A 88 0.68 -2.04 6.28
C PHE A 88 0.90 -2.85 7.54
N TYR A 89 0.49 -2.29 8.67
CA TYR A 89 0.66 -2.84 10.01
C TYR A 89 -0.70 -3.15 10.60
N GLY A 90 -0.79 -4.22 11.38
CA GLY A 90 -2.03 -4.58 12.05
C GLY A 90 -1.81 -5.34 13.36
N ILE A 91 -2.79 -5.26 14.24
CA ILE A 91 -2.90 -6.12 15.42
C ILE A 91 -4.24 -6.84 15.33
N GLU A 92 -4.22 -8.14 15.60
CA GLU A 92 -5.43 -8.95 15.69
C GLU A 92 -5.25 -10.00 16.79
N ILE A 93 -6.28 -10.19 17.60
CA ILE A 93 -6.25 -11.11 18.75
C ILE A 93 -6.43 -12.59 18.33
N ASN A 94 -7.07 -12.82 17.19
CA ASN A 94 -7.37 -14.15 16.68
C ASN A 94 -6.28 -14.61 15.71
N ASP A 95 -5.56 -15.68 16.04
CA ASP A 95 -4.46 -16.25 15.26
C ASP A 95 -4.87 -16.66 13.84
N PHE A 96 -6.06 -17.22 13.69
CA PHE A 96 -6.61 -17.58 12.39
C PHE A 96 -6.86 -16.32 11.53
N ALA A 97 -7.45 -15.27 12.12
CA ALA A 97 -7.68 -14.01 11.41
C ALA A 97 -6.34 -13.33 11.01
N VAL A 98 -5.30 -13.41 11.84
CA VAL A 98 -3.94 -12.98 11.48
C VAL A 98 -3.45 -13.69 10.22
N THR A 99 -3.63 -15.01 10.16
CA THR A 99 -3.22 -15.81 8.99
C THR A 99 -4.00 -15.42 7.74
N VAL A 100 -5.31 -15.18 7.88
CA VAL A 100 -6.17 -14.71 6.78
C VAL A 100 -5.72 -13.33 6.29
N ALA A 101 -5.46 -12.38 7.20
CA ALA A 101 -5.02 -11.03 6.86
C ALA A 101 -3.67 -11.03 6.10
N LYS A 102 -2.71 -11.82 6.56
CA LYS A 102 -1.42 -11.99 5.87
C LYS A 102 -1.62 -12.55 4.46
N THR A 103 -2.44 -13.58 4.33
CA THR A 103 -2.73 -14.23 3.04
C THR A 103 -3.45 -13.27 2.09
N ALA A 104 -4.42 -12.49 2.60
CA ALA A 104 -5.15 -11.51 1.81
C ALA A 104 -4.21 -10.44 1.22
N LEU A 105 -3.26 -9.93 2.01
CA LEU A 105 -2.26 -8.97 1.53
C LEU A 105 -1.33 -9.58 0.48
N TRP A 106 -0.89 -10.82 0.63
CA TRP A 106 -0.09 -11.51 -0.39
C TRP A 106 -0.86 -11.73 -1.69
N ILE A 107 -2.13 -12.11 -1.61
CA ILE A 107 -2.98 -12.25 -2.79
C ILE A 107 -3.13 -10.89 -3.50
N ALA A 108 -3.38 -9.82 -2.74
CA ALA A 108 -3.49 -8.48 -3.29
C ALA A 108 -2.17 -8.02 -3.96
N GLU A 109 -1.02 -8.33 -3.36
CA GLU A 109 0.30 -8.05 -3.94
C GLU A 109 0.48 -8.77 -5.28
N SER A 110 0.13 -10.07 -5.34
CA SER A 110 0.21 -10.86 -6.57
C SER A 110 -0.72 -10.32 -7.67
N GLN A 111 -1.96 -9.93 -7.32
CA GLN A 111 -2.90 -9.33 -8.26
C GLN A 111 -2.37 -8.02 -8.84
N MET A 112 -1.84 -7.15 -7.99
CA MET A 112 -1.31 -5.85 -8.42
C MET A 112 -0.01 -5.99 -9.24
N LEU A 113 0.78 -7.03 -8.98
CA LEU A 113 1.94 -7.36 -9.78
C LEU A 113 1.53 -7.71 -11.22
N GLU A 114 0.52 -8.56 -11.40
CA GLU A 114 -0.01 -8.92 -12.71
C GLU A 114 -0.57 -7.68 -13.45
N GLU A 115 -1.26 -6.78 -12.74
CA GLU A 115 -1.70 -5.52 -13.34
C GLU A 115 -0.51 -4.68 -13.83
N THR A 116 0.57 -4.60 -13.05
CA THR A 116 1.78 -3.84 -13.42
C THR A 116 2.49 -4.44 -14.63
N LYS A 117 2.55 -5.77 -14.74
CA LYS A 117 3.11 -6.47 -15.91
C LYS A 117 2.41 -6.11 -17.22
N ASN A 118 1.10 -5.87 -17.16
CA ASN A 118 0.33 -5.42 -18.31
C ASN A 118 0.63 -3.97 -18.74
N ILE A 119 1.28 -3.19 -17.85
CA ILE A 119 1.65 -1.78 -18.11
C ILE A 119 3.08 -1.68 -18.61
N VAL A 120 3.99 -2.48 -18.03
CA VAL A 120 5.43 -2.40 -18.32
C VAL A 120 5.87 -3.66 -19.06
N TYR A 121 6.07 -3.54 -20.37
CA TYR A 121 6.52 -4.65 -21.19
C TYR A 121 7.95 -5.07 -20.84
N GLY A 122 8.16 -6.39 -20.64
CA GLY A 122 9.47 -6.93 -20.26
C GLY A 122 9.81 -6.80 -18.78
N PHE A 123 8.85 -6.42 -17.94
CA PHE A 123 9.00 -6.50 -16.48
C PHE A 123 9.20 -7.96 -16.07
N ASN A 124 10.38 -8.26 -15.51
CA ASN A 124 10.81 -9.63 -15.23
C ASN A 124 10.31 -10.12 -13.88
N ASP A 125 9.84 -11.37 -13.81
CA ASP A 125 9.25 -12.00 -12.62
C ASP A 125 10.24 -12.25 -11.48
N ASP A 126 11.54 -12.10 -11.73
CA ASP A 126 12.59 -12.34 -10.73
C ASP A 126 12.49 -11.42 -9.49
N PHE A 127 11.63 -10.40 -9.57
CA PHE A 127 11.30 -9.47 -8.48
C PHE A 127 10.06 -9.86 -7.67
N LEU A 128 9.60 -11.12 -7.76
CA LEU A 128 8.50 -11.59 -6.91
C LEU A 128 8.90 -11.52 -5.44
N PRO A 129 8.27 -10.65 -4.65
CA PRO A 129 8.54 -10.52 -3.22
C PRO A 129 7.79 -11.58 -2.41
N LEU A 130 7.88 -12.88 -2.79
CA LEU A 130 7.40 -13.98 -1.97
C LEU A 130 8.11 -14.05 -0.60
N LYS A 131 9.03 -13.12 -0.35
CA LYS A 131 9.76 -12.94 0.91
C LYS A 131 9.31 -11.70 1.68
N THR A 132 8.26 -11.02 1.24
CA THR A 132 7.81 -9.80 1.93
C THR A 132 7.14 -10.17 3.24
N TYR A 133 7.72 -9.75 4.35
CA TYR A 133 7.11 -9.89 5.66
C TYR A 133 5.89 -8.98 5.76
N VAL A 134 4.77 -9.56 6.20
CA VAL A 134 3.55 -8.81 6.50
C VAL A 134 3.54 -8.44 7.97
N ASN A 135 3.40 -7.16 8.27
CA ASN A 135 3.49 -6.62 9.63
C ASN A 135 2.16 -6.75 10.39
N ILE A 136 1.59 -7.97 10.42
CA ILE A 136 0.41 -8.27 11.23
C ILE A 136 0.85 -9.05 12.46
N THR A 137 0.59 -8.47 13.63
CA THR A 137 0.97 -8.99 14.93
C THR A 137 -0.25 -9.62 15.61
N GLU A 138 -0.08 -10.86 16.10
CA GLU A 138 -1.08 -11.49 16.96
C GLU A 138 -1.02 -10.90 18.36
N GLY A 139 -2.17 -10.49 18.88
CA GLY A 139 -2.28 -10.07 20.26
C GLY A 139 -3.43 -9.11 20.55
N ASN A 140 -3.53 -8.71 21.81
CA ASN A 140 -4.56 -7.77 22.24
C ASN A 140 -4.04 -6.33 22.14
N ALA A 141 -4.62 -5.55 21.24
CA ALA A 141 -4.21 -4.15 20.98
C ALA A 141 -4.30 -3.24 22.22
N LEU A 142 -5.11 -3.60 23.22
CA LEU A 142 -5.19 -2.86 24.48
C LEU A 142 -4.07 -3.20 25.47
N ARG A 143 -3.22 -4.18 25.16
CA ARG A 143 -2.13 -4.67 26.02
C ARG A 143 -0.75 -4.60 25.37
N ILE A 144 -0.70 -4.52 24.06
CA ILE A 144 0.55 -4.37 23.28
C ILE A 144 0.90 -2.88 23.23
N ASP A 145 2.17 -2.53 23.44
CA ASP A 145 2.65 -1.20 23.09
C ASP A 145 2.69 -1.08 21.55
N TRP A 146 1.93 -0.16 21.02
CA TRP A 146 1.85 0.04 19.57
C TRP A 146 3.18 0.49 18.96
N ASN A 147 4.07 1.11 19.75
CA ASN A 147 5.42 1.46 19.31
C ASN A 147 6.29 0.23 19.03
N ASP A 148 5.98 -0.94 19.63
CA ASP A 148 6.65 -2.20 19.31
C ASP A 148 6.22 -2.74 17.94
N VAL A 149 5.04 -2.34 17.44
CA VAL A 149 4.53 -2.74 16.12
C VAL A 149 4.98 -1.75 15.06
N ILE A 150 4.77 -0.46 15.30
CA ILE A 150 5.23 0.65 14.47
C ILE A 150 5.51 1.88 15.33
N PRO A 151 6.73 2.44 15.29
CA PRO A 151 7.05 3.68 15.98
C PRO A 151 6.14 4.84 15.54
N ALA A 152 5.64 5.62 16.48
CA ALA A 152 4.68 6.69 16.22
C ALA A 152 5.17 7.71 15.18
N GLU A 153 6.49 8.00 15.17
CA GLU A 153 7.11 8.92 14.21
C GLU A 153 7.15 8.38 12.77
N LYS A 154 6.95 7.07 12.58
CA LYS A 154 6.89 6.44 11.25
C LYS A 154 5.47 6.24 10.76
N LEU A 155 4.47 6.47 11.60
CA LEU A 155 3.07 6.20 11.30
C LEU A 155 2.42 7.38 10.58
N SER A 156 1.82 7.11 9.41
CA SER A 156 1.08 8.12 8.64
C SER A 156 -0.41 8.10 8.98
N PHE A 157 -1.02 6.92 9.06
CA PHE A 157 -2.47 6.78 9.27
C PHE A 157 -2.81 5.63 10.21
N ILE A 158 -3.74 5.89 11.13
CA ILE A 158 -4.45 4.86 11.89
C ILE A 158 -5.84 4.71 11.25
N MET A 159 -6.23 3.49 10.98
CA MET A 159 -7.54 3.18 10.39
C MET A 159 -8.09 1.89 10.99
N GLY A 160 -9.38 1.65 10.83
CA GLY A 160 -9.99 0.41 11.27
C GLY A 160 -11.44 0.60 11.66
N ASN A 161 -12.08 -0.51 11.93
CA ASN A 161 -13.43 -0.58 12.44
C ASN A 161 -13.44 -1.50 13.69
N PRO A 162 -13.04 -0.99 14.85
CA PRO A 162 -12.94 -1.81 16.06
C PRO A 162 -14.33 -2.33 16.45
N PRO A 163 -14.41 -3.53 17.06
CA PRO A 163 -15.67 -4.10 17.48
C PRO A 163 -16.33 -3.24 18.57
N PHE A 164 -17.60 -2.92 18.37
CA PHE A 164 -18.40 -2.20 19.37
C PHE A 164 -18.91 -3.19 20.41
N VAL A 165 -18.59 -2.96 21.67
CA VAL A 165 -19.25 -3.62 22.80
C VAL A 165 -20.58 -2.90 23.05
N GLY A 166 -21.69 -3.58 22.81
CA GLY A 166 -23.03 -3.01 23.05
C GLY A 166 -23.21 -2.61 24.53
N ALA A 167 -23.98 -1.58 24.76
CA ALA A 167 -24.24 -0.98 26.09
C ALA A 167 -24.79 -1.96 27.15
N ARG A 168 -25.09 -3.20 26.80
CA ARG A 168 -25.56 -4.24 27.73
C ARG A 168 -24.46 -4.85 28.62
N TRP A 169 -23.20 -4.50 28.40
CA TRP A 169 -22.05 -5.06 29.11
C TRP A 169 -21.18 -3.99 29.79
N MET A 170 -21.71 -2.80 29.97
CA MET A 170 -21.13 -1.75 30.82
C MET A 170 -21.80 -1.76 32.22
#